data_790365ec80eae15b53888a4a9058f9e3
#
_entry.id   790365ec80eae15b53888a4a9058f9e3
#
_cell.length_a   1.000
_cell.length_b   1.000
_cell.length_c   1.000
_cell.angle_alpha   90.00
_cell.angle_beta   90.00
_cell.angle_gamma   90.00
#
_symmetry.space_group_name_H-M   'P 1'
#
loop_
_entity.id
_entity.type
_entity.pdbx_description
1 polymer ?
#
loop_
_entity_poly.entity_id
_entity_poly.type
_entity_poly.pdbx_seq_one_letter_code
_entity_poly.pdbx_strand_id
1 'polypeptide(L)'
;MKKIQILLITIMFSIAPSVYSEILEVYNWKANPGQAQKMLTNMNESAQIHRDLGAQVTINILDVGSENQIDYVVRFDDIIQWGAFKDKLVTDKKWNALWTKVSKKPTGELQMSLVGINTDSTVKASDFNKPFVYGVWVWDPAPGRTADLMEIQQKYKKIHESLGARVEIYSEGPGGTGSFHYCILFDTWSDWADWTVKAGSSTELAELNSQNDPTGATLVRSFSGRTVSN
;
A
#
# COMPACT_ATOMS: atom_id res chain seq x y z
N MET A 1 -20.52 -47.64 18.44
CA MET A 1 -20.46 -46.89 17.15
C MET A 1 -20.09 -45.45 17.45
N LYS A 2 -18.82 -45.06 17.24
CA LYS A 2 -18.34 -43.68 17.46
C LYS A 2 -18.67 -42.85 16.22
N LYS A 3 -19.51 -41.84 16.38
CA LYS A 3 -19.80 -40.84 15.34
C LYS A 3 -18.57 -39.93 15.20
N ILE A 4 -17.87 -40.03 14.08
CA ILE A 4 -16.82 -39.11 13.68
C ILE A 4 -17.53 -37.84 13.20
N GLN A 5 -17.45 -36.74 13.99
CA GLN A 5 -17.82 -35.43 13.52
C GLN A 5 -16.68 -34.90 12.62
N ILE A 6 -16.95 -34.89 11.32
CA ILE A 6 -16.08 -34.21 10.36
C ILE A 6 -16.34 -32.72 10.54
N LEU A 7 -15.39 -32.03 11.16
CA LEU A 7 -15.36 -30.56 11.24
C LEU A 7 -15.02 -30.04 9.84
N LEU A 8 -16.02 -29.63 9.08
CA LEU A 8 -15.81 -28.92 7.81
C LEU A 8 -15.28 -27.54 8.15
N ILE A 9 -13.96 -27.33 8.02
CA ILE A 9 -13.37 -25.99 8.05
C ILE A 9 -13.76 -25.32 6.74
N THR A 10 -14.86 -24.59 6.76
CA THR A 10 -15.23 -23.66 5.70
C THR A 10 -14.27 -22.48 5.76
N ILE A 11 -13.18 -22.54 5.00
CA ILE A 11 -12.34 -21.36 4.74
C ILE A 11 -13.22 -20.43 3.91
N MET A 12 -13.85 -19.46 4.56
CA MET A 12 -14.52 -18.37 3.88
C MET A 12 -13.46 -17.49 3.20
N PHE A 13 -13.15 -17.76 1.96
CA PHE A 13 -12.62 -16.75 1.04
C PHE A 13 -13.79 -15.83 0.65
N SER A 14 -14.20 -14.97 1.55
CA SER A 14 -15.13 -13.89 1.23
C SER A 14 -14.32 -12.71 0.72
N ILE A 15 -14.46 -12.41 -0.54
CA ILE A 15 -13.79 -11.44 -1.39
C ILE A 15 -12.48 -12.02 -1.95
N ALA A 16 -12.59 -12.88 -2.96
CA ALA A 16 -11.45 -13.20 -3.79
C ALA A 16 -11.05 -11.91 -4.52
N PRO A 17 -9.86 -11.34 -4.26
CA PRO A 17 -9.36 -10.23 -5.07
C PRO A 17 -9.36 -10.71 -6.51
N SER A 18 -9.78 -9.84 -7.44
CA SER A 18 -9.72 -10.17 -8.85
C SER A 18 -8.28 -10.57 -9.20
N VAL A 19 -8.10 -11.66 -9.92
CA VAL A 19 -6.78 -12.10 -10.42
C VAL A 19 -6.09 -10.99 -11.23
N TYR A 20 -6.84 -10.01 -11.70
CA TYR A 20 -6.41 -8.87 -12.51
C TYR A 20 -6.33 -7.55 -11.73
N SER A 21 -6.40 -7.57 -10.40
CA SER A 21 -6.22 -6.35 -9.59
C SER A 21 -4.73 -5.98 -9.48
N GLU A 22 -4.46 -4.68 -9.47
CA GLU A 22 -3.12 -4.16 -9.22
C GLU A 22 -2.58 -4.70 -7.89
N ILE A 23 -1.34 -5.17 -7.93
CA ILE A 23 -0.60 -5.67 -6.77
C ILE A 23 0.63 -4.80 -6.54
N LEU A 24 0.89 -4.50 -5.28
CA LEU A 24 2.11 -3.85 -4.88
C LEU A 24 2.85 -4.64 -3.80
N GLU A 25 4.17 -4.49 -3.77
CA GLU A 25 5.01 -4.83 -2.63
C GLU A 25 5.52 -3.53 -2.01
N VAL A 26 5.31 -3.35 -0.72
CA VAL A 26 5.89 -2.24 0.05
C VAL A 26 7.04 -2.78 0.88
N TYR A 27 8.18 -2.11 0.80
CA TYR A 27 9.34 -2.31 1.65
C TYR A 27 9.61 -1.02 2.40
N ASN A 28 9.24 -0.98 3.68
CA ASN A 28 9.48 0.17 4.53
C ASN A 28 10.86 0.07 5.18
N TRP A 29 11.71 1.04 4.90
CA TRP A 29 13.08 1.10 5.37
C TRP A 29 13.31 2.30 6.27
N LYS A 30 14.03 2.11 7.36
CA LYS A 30 14.56 3.18 8.19
C LYS A 30 16.02 3.40 7.87
N ALA A 31 16.38 4.64 7.49
CA ALA A 31 17.76 4.98 7.19
C ALA A 31 18.61 4.98 8.45
N ASN A 32 19.83 4.44 8.37
CA ASN A 32 20.83 4.60 9.41
C ASN A 32 21.22 6.08 9.57
N PRO A 33 21.61 6.55 10.75
CA PRO A 33 22.02 7.93 10.95
C PRO A 33 23.06 8.40 9.92
N GLY A 34 22.75 9.50 9.22
CA GLY A 34 23.60 10.07 8.16
C GLY A 34 23.63 9.29 6.83
N GLN A 35 22.85 8.21 6.67
CA GLN A 35 22.90 7.37 5.46
C GLN A 35 21.68 7.54 4.53
N ALA A 36 20.73 8.43 4.84
CA ALA A 36 19.49 8.57 4.08
C ALA A 36 19.73 8.84 2.58
N GLN A 37 20.64 9.76 2.24
CA GLN A 37 20.97 10.08 0.84
C GLN A 37 21.59 8.89 0.11
N LYS A 38 22.47 8.13 0.78
CA LYS A 38 23.07 6.95 0.19
C LYS A 38 22.06 5.82 0.03
N MET A 39 21.12 5.69 0.97
CA MET A 39 20.01 4.74 0.85
C MET A 39 19.14 5.07 -0.36
N LEU A 40 18.76 6.33 -0.56
CA LEU A 40 18.03 6.77 -1.75
C LEU A 40 18.79 6.47 -3.05
N THR A 41 20.11 6.66 -3.06
CA THR A 41 20.95 6.30 -4.23
C THR A 41 20.88 4.81 -4.53
N ASN A 42 21.02 3.95 -3.52
CA ASN A 42 20.90 2.50 -3.69
C ASN A 42 19.49 2.08 -4.13
N MET A 43 18.45 2.72 -3.59
CA MET A 43 17.06 2.46 -3.99
C MET A 43 16.80 2.87 -5.45
N ASN A 44 17.35 4.00 -5.91
CA ASN A 44 17.22 4.40 -7.31
C ASN A 44 17.94 3.41 -8.25
N GLU A 45 19.14 2.90 -7.87
CA GLU A 45 19.82 1.84 -8.61
C GLU A 45 18.98 0.55 -8.66
N SER A 46 18.36 0.17 -7.55
CA SER A 46 17.43 -0.96 -7.48
C SER A 46 16.19 -0.74 -8.34
N ALA A 47 15.59 0.45 -8.29
CA ALA A 47 14.41 0.81 -9.05
C ALA A 47 14.64 0.70 -10.56
N GLN A 48 15.82 1.12 -11.05
CA GLN A 48 16.14 0.98 -12.46
C GLN A 48 16.18 -0.50 -12.89
N ILE A 49 16.79 -1.37 -12.08
CA ILE A 49 16.82 -2.81 -12.36
C ILE A 49 15.40 -3.41 -12.35
N HIS A 50 14.58 -3.04 -11.38
CA HIS A 50 13.21 -3.55 -11.30
C HIS A 50 12.34 -3.08 -12.46
N ARG A 51 12.51 -1.83 -12.92
CA ARG A 51 11.82 -1.30 -14.11
C ARG A 51 12.29 -2.02 -15.39
N ASP A 52 13.58 -2.29 -15.53
CA ASP A 52 14.13 -3.08 -16.67
C ASP A 52 13.53 -4.50 -16.72
N LEU A 53 13.11 -5.03 -15.56
CA LEU A 53 12.44 -6.34 -15.44
C LEU A 53 10.91 -6.28 -15.58
N GLY A 54 10.33 -5.07 -15.73
CA GLY A 54 8.92 -4.87 -16.04
C GLY A 54 8.05 -4.42 -14.85
N ALA A 55 8.62 -4.02 -13.73
CA ALA A 55 7.88 -3.46 -12.61
C ALA A 55 7.72 -1.94 -12.72
N GLN A 56 6.64 -1.38 -12.20
CA GLN A 56 6.55 0.04 -11.87
C GLN A 56 7.06 0.26 -10.44
N VAL A 57 7.94 1.24 -10.24
CA VAL A 57 8.55 1.48 -8.92
C VAL A 57 8.39 2.93 -8.52
N THR A 58 7.94 3.17 -7.28
CA THR A 58 7.97 4.48 -6.63
C THR A 58 8.81 4.42 -5.36
N ILE A 59 9.53 5.49 -5.06
CA ILE A 59 10.26 5.68 -3.81
C ILE A 59 9.61 6.86 -3.10
N ASN A 60 9.12 6.64 -1.89
CA ASN A 60 8.33 7.61 -1.15
C ASN A 60 9.00 7.89 0.19
N ILE A 61 9.20 9.17 0.52
CA ILE A 61 9.64 9.59 1.86
C ILE A 61 8.40 9.79 2.71
N LEU A 62 8.41 9.23 3.92
CA LEU A 62 7.38 9.48 4.92
C LEU A 62 7.67 10.79 5.63
N ASP A 63 6.70 11.72 5.61
CA ASP A 63 6.88 13.07 6.15
C ASP A 63 6.28 13.21 7.56
N VAL A 64 5.12 12.60 7.82
CA VAL A 64 4.44 12.66 9.13
C VAL A 64 4.00 11.25 9.55
N GLY A 65 4.05 10.97 10.84
CA GLY A 65 3.66 9.67 11.41
C GLY A 65 4.77 8.62 11.37
N SER A 66 5.95 8.98 10.89
CA SER A 66 7.12 8.09 10.83
C SER A 66 8.41 8.89 10.70
N GLU A 67 9.46 8.48 11.41
CA GLU A 67 10.74 9.19 11.41
C GLU A 67 11.76 8.50 10.51
N ASN A 68 12.33 9.25 9.54
CA ASN A 68 13.43 8.79 8.67
C ASN A 68 13.12 7.49 7.92
N GLN A 69 11.85 7.28 7.56
CA GLN A 69 11.42 6.09 6.83
C GLN A 69 11.17 6.39 5.37
N ILE A 70 11.44 5.39 4.55
CA ILE A 70 11.26 5.43 3.10
C ILE A 70 10.53 4.16 2.70
N ASP A 71 9.43 4.32 1.97
CA ASP A 71 8.74 3.22 1.32
C ASP A 71 9.28 3.04 -0.09
N TYR A 72 9.82 1.86 -0.35
CA TYR A 72 10.14 1.39 -1.67
C TYR A 72 8.99 0.53 -2.15
N VAL A 73 8.25 0.99 -3.15
CA VAL A 73 7.01 0.35 -3.62
C VAL A 73 7.19 -0.17 -5.03
N VAL A 74 6.95 -1.46 -5.22
CA VAL A 74 7.03 -2.16 -6.51
C VAL A 74 5.62 -2.59 -6.89
N ARG A 75 5.15 -2.21 -8.10
CA ARG A 75 3.77 -2.40 -8.55
C ARG A 75 3.68 -3.21 -9.82
N PHE A 76 2.59 -3.95 -9.97
CA PHE A 76 2.26 -4.80 -11.10
C PHE A 76 0.76 -4.70 -11.40
N ASP A 77 0.38 -4.83 -12.67
CA ASP A 77 -1.04 -4.78 -13.05
C ASP A 77 -1.86 -5.97 -12.53
N ASP A 78 -1.18 -7.07 -12.20
CA ASP A 78 -1.82 -8.29 -11.68
C ASP A 78 -0.81 -9.26 -11.04
N ILE A 79 -1.35 -10.35 -10.43
CA ILE A 79 -0.57 -11.41 -9.76
C ILE A 79 0.30 -12.19 -10.74
N ILE A 80 -0.07 -12.28 -12.02
CA ILE A 80 0.69 -13.03 -13.03
C ILE A 80 1.97 -12.29 -13.38
N GLN A 81 1.88 -10.96 -13.58
CA GLN A 81 3.04 -10.11 -13.81
C GLN A 81 3.97 -10.09 -12.60
N TRP A 82 3.40 -10.00 -11.38
CA TRP A 82 4.16 -10.10 -10.14
C TRP A 82 4.96 -11.41 -10.05
N GLY A 83 4.33 -12.56 -10.30
CA GLY A 83 5.01 -13.86 -10.28
C GLY A 83 6.14 -13.95 -11.31
N ALA A 84 5.86 -13.53 -12.55
CA ALA A 84 6.86 -13.52 -13.63
C ALA A 84 8.06 -12.60 -13.32
N PHE A 85 7.82 -11.47 -12.66
CA PHE A 85 8.88 -10.58 -12.19
C PHE A 85 9.74 -11.26 -11.11
N LYS A 86 9.12 -11.95 -10.12
CA LYS A 86 9.86 -12.65 -9.05
C LYS A 86 10.79 -13.72 -9.64
N ASP A 87 10.33 -14.49 -10.61
CA ASP A 87 11.15 -15.51 -11.28
C ASP A 87 12.36 -14.90 -12.01
N LYS A 88 12.16 -13.79 -12.72
CA LYS A 88 13.25 -13.07 -13.38
C LYS A 88 14.25 -12.50 -12.37
N LEU A 89 13.77 -11.90 -11.29
CA LEU A 89 14.59 -11.22 -10.28
C LEU A 89 15.58 -12.19 -9.61
N VAL A 90 15.16 -13.40 -9.28
CA VAL A 90 16.01 -14.43 -8.64
C VAL A 90 17.25 -14.74 -9.46
N THR A 91 17.15 -14.72 -10.80
CA THR A 91 18.23 -15.08 -11.72
C THR A 91 18.95 -13.88 -12.33
N ASP A 92 18.46 -12.65 -12.08
CA ASP A 92 19.06 -11.45 -12.67
C ASP A 92 20.45 -11.14 -12.10
N LYS A 93 21.44 -11.04 -12.98
CA LYS A 93 22.84 -10.82 -12.58
C LYS A 93 23.08 -9.42 -12.03
N LYS A 94 22.40 -8.39 -12.56
CA LYS A 94 22.54 -7.01 -12.08
C LYS A 94 21.98 -6.88 -10.67
N TRP A 95 20.81 -7.46 -10.43
CA TRP A 95 20.20 -7.51 -9.11
C TRP A 95 21.08 -8.22 -8.09
N ASN A 96 21.56 -9.42 -8.41
CA ASN A 96 22.41 -10.20 -7.51
C ASN A 96 23.73 -9.48 -7.19
N ALA A 97 24.33 -8.79 -8.17
CA ALA A 97 25.53 -7.98 -7.95
C ALA A 97 25.26 -6.77 -7.05
N LEU A 98 24.14 -6.05 -7.29
CA LEU A 98 23.73 -4.91 -6.46
C LEU A 98 23.44 -5.36 -5.04
N TRP A 99 22.67 -6.43 -4.86
CA TRP A 99 22.33 -6.98 -3.54
C TRP A 99 23.60 -7.34 -2.77
N THR A 100 24.56 -8.02 -3.40
CA THR A 100 25.86 -8.35 -2.82
C THR A 100 26.65 -7.11 -2.41
N LYS A 101 26.60 -6.04 -3.19
CA LYS A 101 27.26 -4.75 -2.91
C LYS A 101 26.64 -4.06 -1.69
N VAL A 102 25.31 -3.92 -1.68
CA VAL A 102 24.61 -3.17 -0.62
C VAL A 102 24.56 -3.91 0.71
N SER A 103 24.50 -5.25 0.68
CA SER A 103 24.50 -6.09 1.89
C SER A 103 25.79 -5.97 2.71
N LYS A 104 26.92 -5.65 2.07
CA LYS A 104 28.21 -5.48 2.77
C LYS A 104 28.29 -4.20 3.59
N LYS A 105 27.49 -3.18 3.22
CA LYS A 105 27.46 -1.87 3.90
C LYS A 105 26.01 -1.36 3.92
N PRO A 106 25.17 -1.91 4.81
CA PRO A 106 23.77 -1.56 4.86
C PRO A 106 23.60 -0.08 5.24
N THR A 107 22.75 0.62 4.50
CA THR A 107 22.45 2.04 4.70
C THR A 107 21.16 2.28 5.49
N GLY A 108 20.46 1.22 5.83
CA GLY A 108 19.22 1.25 6.60
C GLY A 108 18.79 -0.15 7.01
N GLU A 109 17.71 -0.21 7.76
CA GLU A 109 17.09 -1.43 8.26
C GLU A 109 15.67 -1.57 7.67
N LEU A 110 15.34 -2.76 7.19
CA LEU A 110 13.98 -3.09 6.78
C LEU A 110 13.10 -3.19 8.05
N GLN A 111 12.08 -2.34 8.12
CA GLN A 111 11.14 -2.32 9.24
C GLN A 111 9.97 -3.26 9.00
N MET A 112 9.47 -3.29 7.77
CA MET A 112 8.38 -4.17 7.35
C MET A 112 8.39 -4.35 5.84
N SER A 113 7.79 -5.45 5.38
CA SER A 113 7.41 -5.63 4.00
C SER A 113 6.09 -6.38 3.92
N LEU A 114 5.26 -6.01 2.96
CA LEU A 114 3.98 -6.67 2.72
C LEU A 114 3.58 -6.57 1.25
N VAL A 115 2.70 -7.46 0.86
CA VAL A 115 1.96 -7.39 -0.39
C VAL A 115 0.63 -6.68 -0.13
N GLY A 116 0.30 -5.69 -0.94
CA GLY A 116 -1.02 -5.06 -0.98
C GLY A 116 -1.72 -5.42 -2.28
N ILE A 117 -3.02 -5.71 -2.20
CA ILE A 117 -3.87 -6.04 -3.34
C ILE A 117 -4.93 -4.95 -3.44
N ASN A 118 -4.95 -4.22 -4.55
CA ASN A 118 -5.94 -3.18 -4.77
C ASN A 118 -7.34 -3.79 -4.86
N THR A 119 -8.30 -3.18 -4.18
CA THR A 119 -9.70 -3.64 -4.21
C THR A 119 -10.44 -3.19 -5.46
N ASP A 120 -9.86 -2.27 -6.24
CA ASP A 120 -10.38 -1.77 -7.51
C ASP A 120 -9.58 -2.39 -8.67
N SER A 121 -10.20 -3.29 -9.42
CA SER A 121 -9.55 -4.00 -10.54
C SER A 121 -9.29 -3.13 -11.78
N THR A 122 -9.79 -1.90 -11.80
CA THR A 122 -9.55 -0.96 -12.92
C THR A 122 -8.23 -0.22 -12.79
N VAL A 123 -7.66 -0.15 -11.58
CA VAL A 123 -6.38 0.50 -11.29
C VAL A 123 -5.23 -0.29 -11.90
N LYS A 124 -4.26 0.43 -12.46
CA LYS A 124 -3.07 -0.12 -13.10
C LYS A 124 -1.80 0.45 -12.47
N ALA A 125 -0.72 -0.34 -12.50
CA ALA A 125 0.58 0.10 -12.02
C ALA A 125 1.05 1.42 -12.68
N SER A 126 0.73 1.62 -13.95
CA SER A 126 1.05 2.84 -14.70
C SER A 126 0.36 4.11 -14.21
N ASP A 127 -0.72 3.99 -13.43
CA ASP A 127 -1.42 5.14 -12.85
C ASP A 127 -0.60 5.86 -11.76
N PHE A 128 0.51 5.25 -11.35
CA PHE A 128 1.45 5.76 -10.35
C PHE A 128 2.79 6.23 -10.96
N ASN A 129 2.82 6.55 -12.26
CA ASN A 129 4.03 6.99 -12.95
C ASN A 129 4.30 8.50 -12.85
N LYS A 130 3.50 9.24 -12.07
CA LYS A 130 3.72 10.65 -11.74
C LYS A 130 3.96 10.80 -10.24
N PRO A 131 4.71 11.83 -9.81
CA PRO A 131 4.84 12.16 -8.39
C PRO A 131 3.48 12.48 -7.75
N PHE A 132 3.30 12.11 -6.50
CA PHE A 132 2.12 12.41 -5.70
C PHE A 132 2.48 12.58 -4.22
N VAL A 133 1.60 13.22 -3.48
CA VAL A 133 1.58 13.25 -2.03
C VAL A 133 0.40 12.40 -1.53
N TYR A 134 0.53 11.78 -0.37
CA TYR A 134 -0.48 10.83 0.07
C TYR A 134 -0.58 10.71 1.58
N GLY A 135 -1.76 10.33 2.06
CA GLY A 135 -2.00 9.84 3.41
C GLY A 135 -2.51 8.42 3.39
N VAL A 136 -2.10 7.64 4.38
CA VAL A 136 -2.55 6.26 4.58
C VAL A 136 -3.13 6.10 5.96
N TRP A 137 -4.29 5.47 6.04
CA TRP A 137 -4.94 5.02 7.28
C TRP A 137 -5.07 3.51 7.22
N VAL A 138 -4.43 2.83 8.17
CA VAL A 138 -4.42 1.37 8.26
C VAL A 138 -5.47 0.94 9.28
N TRP A 139 -6.40 0.12 8.84
CA TRP A 139 -7.55 -0.31 9.62
C TRP A 139 -7.60 -1.83 9.76
N ASP A 140 -7.71 -2.31 11.00
CA ASP A 140 -7.99 -3.71 11.30
C ASP A 140 -9.50 -3.90 11.44
N PRO A 141 -10.14 -4.74 10.61
CA PRO A 141 -11.54 -5.08 10.81
C PRO A 141 -11.72 -5.88 12.10
N ALA A 142 -12.78 -5.61 12.84
CA ALA A 142 -13.16 -6.49 13.94
C ALA A 142 -13.47 -7.91 13.43
N PRO A 143 -13.33 -8.97 14.25
CA PRO A 143 -13.57 -10.33 13.81
C PRO A 143 -14.94 -10.51 13.13
N GLY A 144 -14.92 -11.00 11.89
CA GLY A 144 -16.12 -11.18 11.07
C GLY A 144 -16.67 -9.92 10.40
N ARG A 145 -16.03 -8.74 10.57
CA ARG A 145 -16.53 -7.44 10.09
C ARG A 145 -15.77 -6.93 8.86
N THR A 146 -15.02 -7.78 8.17
CA THR A 146 -14.25 -7.40 6.96
C THR A 146 -15.13 -6.81 5.86
N ALA A 147 -16.29 -7.42 5.61
CA ALA A 147 -17.23 -6.92 4.59
C ALA A 147 -17.79 -5.55 4.95
N ASP A 148 -18.09 -5.32 6.23
CA ASP A 148 -18.63 -4.05 6.72
C ASP A 148 -17.58 -2.93 6.58
N LEU A 149 -16.30 -3.23 6.91
CA LEU A 149 -15.21 -2.28 6.72
C LEU A 149 -15.03 -1.92 5.24
N MET A 150 -15.07 -2.91 4.35
CA MET A 150 -14.98 -2.68 2.92
C MET A 150 -16.14 -1.82 2.41
N GLU A 151 -17.37 -2.11 2.84
CA GLU A 151 -18.55 -1.34 2.43
C GLU A 151 -18.44 0.13 2.85
N ILE A 152 -18.06 0.38 4.11
CA ILE A 152 -17.94 1.74 4.63
C ILE A 152 -16.78 2.49 3.94
N GLN A 153 -15.63 1.84 3.70
CA GLN A 153 -14.52 2.44 2.99
C GLN A 153 -14.89 2.81 1.53
N GLN A 154 -15.69 2.00 0.85
CA GLN A 154 -16.18 2.32 -0.50
C GLN A 154 -17.15 3.52 -0.49
N LYS A 155 -17.95 3.71 0.57
CA LYS A 155 -18.78 4.91 0.73
C LYS A 155 -17.91 6.16 0.94
N TYR A 156 -16.90 6.08 1.80
CA TYR A 156 -15.94 7.17 1.99
C TYR A 156 -15.17 7.49 0.70
N LYS A 157 -14.72 6.46 -0.03
CA LYS A 157 -14.02 6.63 -1.32
C LYS A 157 -14.84 7.50 -2.27
N LYS A 158 -16.12 7.19 -2.48
CA LYS A 158 -16.99 7.94 -3.38
C LYS A 158 -17.10 9.43 -3.00
N ILE A 159 -17.25 9.71 -1.70
CA ILE A 159 -17.36 11.11 -1.23
C ILE A 159 -16.02 11.81 -1.35
N HIS A 160 -14.91 11.20 -0.93
CA HIS A 160 -13.59 11.80 -1.03
C HIS A 160 -13.21 12.11 -2.48
N GLU A 161 -13.52 11.20 -3.42
CA GLU A 161 -13.27 11.40 -4.84
C GLU A 161 -14.15 12.52 -5.43
N SER A 162 -15.41 12.65 -5.00
CA SER A 162 -16.28 13.76 -5.42
C SER A 162 -15.76 15.12 -4.95
N LEU A 163 -14.96 15.14 -3.87
CA LEU A 163 -14.31 16.36 -3.34
C LEU A 163 -12.95 16.64 -3.98
N GLY A 164 -12.47 15.77 -4.88
CA GLY A 164 -11.24 15.96 -5.65
C GLY A 164 -10.03 15.16 -5.19
N ALA A 165 -10.17 14.22 -4.28
CA ALA A 165 -9.12 13.27 -3.95
C ALA A 165 -9.08 12.11 -4.96
N ARG A 166 -7.94 11.43 -5.07
CA ARG A 166 -7.84 10.07 -5.59
C ARG A 166 -7.76 9.12 -4.39
N VAL A 167 -8.55 8.05 -4.39
CA VAL A 167 -8.57 7.09 -3.27
C VAL A 167 -8.28 5.69 -3.76
N GLU A 168 -7.30 5.04 -3.10
CA GLU A 168 -6.97 3.64 -3.33
C GLU A 168 -7.15 2.85 -2.03
N ILE A 169 -7.71 1.66 -2.11
CA ILE A 169 -7.92 0.78 -0.96
C ILE A 169 -7.21 -0.53 -1.24
N TYR A 170 -6.29 -0.91 -0.34
CA TYR A 170 -5.54 -2.16 -0.44
C TYR A 170 -5.90 -3.08 0.71
N SER A 171 -6.16 -4.35 0.40
CA SER A 171 -6.13 -5.43 1.38
C SER A 171 -4.71 -5.96 1.51
N GLU A 172 -4.29 -6.30 2.72
CA GLU A 172 -2.99 -6.93 2.92
C GLU A 172 -3.01 -8.40 2.49
N GLY A 173 -1.92 -8.78 1.80
CA GLY A 173 -1.57 -10.16 1.45
C GLY A 173 -0.41 -10.67 2.29
N PRO A 174 0.51 -11.49 1.72
CA PRO A 174 1.69 -12.00 2.42
C PRO A 174 2.52 -10.90 3.07
N GLY A 175 2.92 -11.14 4.32
CA GLY A 175 3.66 -10.18 5.15
C GLY A 175 2.78 -9.23 5.97
N GLY A 176 1.48 -9.15 5.67
CA GLY A 176 0.51 -8.37 6.41
C GLY A 176 -0.23 -9.15 7.49
N THR A 177 -1.13 -8.47 8.20
CA THR A 177 -1.96 -9.02 9.30
C THR A 177 -3.43 -9.19 8.92
N GLY A 178 -3.81 -8.79 7.70
CA GLY A 178 -5.20 -8.78 7.22
C GLY A 178 -5.87 -7.41 7.33
N SER A 179 -5.08 -6.37 7.60
CA SER A 179 -5.54 -4.98 7.64
C SER A 179 -5.88 -4.44 6.25
N PHE A 180 -6.56 -3.30 6.22
CA PHE A 180 -6.86 -2.53 5.02
C PHE A 180 -6.17 -1.18 5.07
N HIS A 181 -5.55 -0.79 3.95
CA HIS A 181 -4.90 0.49 3.79
C HIS A 181 -5.80 1.40 2.96
N TYR A 182 -6.35 2.42 3.58
CA TYR A 182 -7.11 3.46 2.92
C TYR A 182 -6.15 4.60 2.57
N CYS A 183 -5.86 4.77 1.28
CA CYS A 183 -4.89 5.72 0.78
C CYS A 183 -5.60 6.87 0.07
N ILE A 184 -5.30 8.12 0.46
CA ILE A 184 -5.78 9.31 -0.22
C ILE A 184 -4.59 9.99 -0.89
N LEU A 185 -4.68 10.26 -2.19
CA LEU A 185 -3.58 10.78 -3.01
C LEU A 185 -3.97 12.10 -3.65
N PHE A 186 -2.97 13.00 -3.82
CA PHE A 186 -3.08 14.29 -4.48
C PHE A 186 -1.82 14.57 -5.29
N ASP A 187 -1.91 15.46 -6.28
CA ASP A 187 -0.73 15.89 -7.03
C ASP A 187 0.20 16.74 -6.15
N THR A 188 -0.36 17.60 -5.26
CA THR A 188 0.40 18.49 -4.40
C THR A 188 -0.16 18.55 -2.97
N TRP A 189 0.65 19.06 -2.03
CA TRP A 189 0.20 19.37 -0.66
C TRP A 189 -0.88 20.48 -0.64
N SER A 190 -0.86 21.39 -1.60
CA SER A 190 -1.90 22.42 -1.74
C SER A 190 -3.25 21.81 -2.10
N ASP A 191 -3.28 20.86 -3.02
CA ASP A 191 -4.51 20.12 -3.38
C ASP A 191 -5.06 19.35 -2.17
N TRP A 192 -4.17 18.76 -1.37
CA TRP A 192 -4.57 18.12 -0.11
C TRP A 192 -5.19 19.14 0.86
N ALA A 193 -4.57 20.31 1.03
CA ALA A 193 -5.09 21.36 1.93
C ALA A 193 -6.48 21.82 1.47
N ASP A 194 -6.67 22.08 0.19
CA ASP A 194 -7.94 22.49 -0.40
C ASP A 194 -9.02 21.41 -0.21
N TRP A 195 -8.65 20.14 -0.44
CA TRP A 195 -9.54 19.01 -0.18
C TRP A 195 -9.92 18.94 1.31
N THR A 196 -8.97 19.14 2.23
CA THR A 196 -9.23 19.09 3.68
C THR A 196 -10.28 20.13 4.09
N VAL A 197 -10.23 21.34 3.52
CA VAL A 197 -11.23 22.40 3.77
C VAL A 197 -12.62 21.97 3.26
N LYS A 198 -12.68 21.41 2.04
CA LYS A 198 -13.94 20.89 1.46
C LYS A 198 -14.50 19.72 2.28
N ALA A 199 -13.65 18.77 2.66
CA ALA A 199 -14.02 17.63 3.48
C ALA A 199 -14.57 18.05 4.84
N GLY A 200 -13.92 19.01 5.49
CA GLY A 200 -14.36 19.55 6.78
C GLY A 200 -15.71 20.27 6.76
N SER A 201 -16.16 20.72 5.57
CA SER A 201 -17.48 21.36 5.36
C SER A 201 -18.52 20.46 4.70
N SER A 202 -18.17 19.22 4.39
CA SER A 202 -19.07 18.27 3.70
C SER A 202 -20.13 17.72 4.65
N THR A 203 -21.39 18.03 4.37
CA THR A 203 -22.54 17.46 5.10
C THR A 203 -22.64 15.94 4.88
N GLU A 204 -22.29 15.48 3.68
CA GLU A 204 -22.32 14.06 3.31
C GLU A 204 -21.31 13.23 4.13
N LEU A 205 -20.10 13.76 4.33
CA LEU A 205 -19.12 13.14 5.24
C LEU A 205 -19.59 13.19 6.70
N ALA A 206 -20.18 14.28 7.15
CA ALA A 206 -20.69 14.40 8.50
C ALA A 206 -21.82 13.39 8.76
N GLU A 207 -22.73 13.22 7.80
CA GLU A 207 -23.80 12.20 7.88
C GLU A 207 -23.22 10.78 7.92
N LEU A 208 -22.28 10.44 7.03
CA LEU A 208 -21.64 9.13 7.00
C LEU A 208 -20.89 8.85 8.32
N ASN A 209 -20.16 9.84 8.84
CA ASN A 209 -19.47 9.73 10.13
C ASN A 209 -20.43 9.46 11.29
N SER A 210 -21.62 10.08 11.28
CA SER A 210 -22.64 9.89 12.33
C SER A 210 -23.26 8.49 12.33
N GLN A 211 -23.22 7.80 11.20
CA GLN A 211 -23.76 6.45 11.02
C GLN A 211 -22.68 5.35 11.19
N ASN A 212 -21.42 5.73 11.28
CA ASN A 212 -20.32 4.77 11.37
C ASN A 212 -20.34 4.07 12.73
N ASP A 213 -20.25 2.73 12.70
CA ASP A 213 -20.08 1.91 13.91
C ASP A 213 -18.61 1.92 14.34
N PRO A 214 -18.26 2.59 15.46
CA PRO A 214 -16.86 2.69 15.89
C PRO A 214 -16.27 1.34 16.34
N THR A 215 -17.09 0.30 16.50
CA THR A 215 -16.64 -1.04 16.92
C THR A 215 -16.34 -1.95 15.73
N GLY A 216 -16.63 -1.51 14.50
CA GLY A 216 -16.47 -2.30 13.28
C GLY A 216 -15.01 -2.50 12.84
N ALA A 217 -14.14 -1.57 13.19
CA ALA A 217 -12.71 -1.62 12.89
C ALA A 217 -11.89 -0.75 13.84
N THR A 218 -10.59 -1.04 13.95
CA THR A 218 -9.64 -0.25 14.73
C THR A 218 -8.63 0.43 13.81
N LEU A 219 -8.41 1.73 13.99
CA LEU A 219 -7.31 2.43 13.34
C LEU A 219 -5.98 2.02 13.99
N VAL A 220 -5.13 1.31 13.25
CA VAL A 220 -3.83 0.81 13.74
C VAL A 220 -2.78 1.90 13.69
N ARG A 221 -2.73 2.63 12.56
CA ARG A 221 -1.79 3.74 12.34
C ARG A 221 -2.25 4.63 11.19
N SER A 222 -1.72 5.84 11.16
CA SER A 222 -1.80 6.71 9.99
C SER A 222 -0.45 7.41 9.77
N PHE A 223 -0.18 7.71 8.52
CA PHE A 223 1.03 8.44 8.13
C PHE A 223 0.82 9.13 6.78
N SER A 224 1.70 10.08 6.48
CA SER A 224 1.72 10.72 5.17
C SER A 224 3.12 10.74 4.58
N GLY A 225 3.17 10.89 3.28
CA GLY A 225 4.42 10.93 2.55
C GLY A 225 4.28 11.51 1.15
N ARG A 226 5.39 11.52 0.43
CA ARG A 226 5.49 12.00 -0.94
C ARG A 226 6.44 11.17 -1.78
N THR A 227 6.13 11.07 -3.05
CA THR A 227 7.02 10.43 -4.04
C THR A 227 8.24 11.32 -4.28
N VAL A 228 9.42 10.71 -4.30
CA VAL A 228 10.69 11.38 -4.62
C VAL A 228 11.39 10.80 -5.86
N SER A 229 10.95 9.62 -6.30
CA SER A 229 11.38 8.97 -7.55
C SER A 229 10.30 8.01 -8.04
N ASN A 230 10.05 8.00 -9.34
CA ASN A 230 9.11 7.14 -10.04
C ASN A 230 9.61 6.81 -11.45
#